data_e6e2857f7f89a36423f858a90c718d9d
#
_entry.id   e6e2857f7f89a36423f858a90c718d9d
#
_cell.length_a   1.000
_cell.length_b   1.000
_cell.length_c   1.000
_cell.angle_alpha   90.00
_cell.angle_beta   90.00
_cell.angle_gamma   90.00
#
_symmetry.space_group_name_H-M   'P 1'
#
loop_
_entity.id
_entity.type
_entity.pdbx_description
1 polymer ?
#
loop_
_entity_poly.entity_id
_entity_poly.type
_entity_poly.pdbx_seq_one_letter_code
_entity_poly.pdbx_strand_id
1 'polypeptide(L)'
;IFLSAKLPVYSGFEFIEKLKDPTEIILMTEEAEDALRAFDYNLSDCISPPFSLGRIEESVHRIERKIKLNLSQSDKTNDFIEIKHNLKTEKVPLDQIQWIEAVGDYVNIITQKRKYLVLSSMKKFLERLPKEQFLRIHKSYIINLSKVKNYSASRVNIENKEFPLSRTQKKHFRLSVSKFQ
;
A
#
# COMPACT_ATOMS: atom_id res chain seq x y z
N ILE A 1 -2.53 4.56 19.61
CA ILE A 1 -3.57 4.52 20.66
C ILE A 1 -2.99 3.82 21.89
N PHE A 2 -3.19 4.40 23.10
CA PHE A 2 -3.03 3.67 24.36
C PHE A 2 -4.37 3.06 24.72
N LEU A 3 -4.42 1.74 24.91
CA LEU A 3 -5.65 1.00 25.11
C LEU A 3 -5.55 0.11 26.34
N SER A 4 -6.48 0.25 27.29
CA SER A 4 -6.57 -0.68 28.39
C SER A 4 -7.15 -2.02 27.94
N ALA A 5 -6.57 -3.14 28.38
CA ALA A 5 -7.12 -4.46 28.15
C ALA A 5 -8.51 -4.63 28.77
N LYS A 6 -8.75 -3.97 29.92
CA LYS A 6 -10.03 -3.93 30.64
C LYS A 6 -10.71 -2.58 30.42
N LEU A 7 -11.84 -2.58 29.75
CA LEU A 7 -12.73 -1.43 29.58
C LEU A 7 -14.08 -1.70 30.27
N PRO A 8 -14.83 -0.66 30.67
CA PRO A 8 -16.07 -0.86 31.44
C PRO A 8 -17.16 -1.68 30.77
N VAL A 9 -17.23 -1.66 29.43
CA VAL A 9 -18.33 -2.29 28.65
C VAL A 9 -17.82 -3.39 27.73
N TYR A 10 -16.61 -3.23 27.19
CA TYR A 10 -15.97 -4.18 26.27
C TYR A 10 -14.56 -4.48 26.75
N SER A 11 -13.99 -5.62 26.32
CA SER A 11 -12.55 -5.83 26.46
C SER A 11 -11.79 -4.98 25.43
N GLY A 12 -10.54 -4.61 25.76
CA GLY A 12 -9.67 -3.94 24.78
C GLY A 12 -9.50 -4.76 23.50
N PHE A 13 -9.49 -6.07 23.57
CA PHE A 13 -9.38 -6.97 22.43
C PHE A 13 -10.62 -6.94 21.53
N GLU A 14 -11.83 -6.90 22.10
CA GLU A 14 -13.06 -6.73 21.32
C GLU A 14 -13.10 -5.37 20.59
N PHE A 15 -12.50 -4.35 21.18
CA PHE A 15 -12.33 -3.06 20.53
C PHE A 15 -11.37 -3.17 19.33
N ILE A 16 -10.24 -3.88 19.48
CA ILE A 16 -9.24 -4.09 18.42
C ILE A 16 -9.88 -4.82 17.22
N GLU A 17 -10.68 -5.85 17.47
CA GLU A 17 -11.37 -6.61 16.41
C GLU A 17 -12.36 -5.77 15.59
N LYS A 18 -12.90 -4.71 16.17
CA LYS A 18 -13.83 -3.78 15.50
C LYS A 18 -13.14 -2.64 14.76
N LEU A 19 -11.82 -2.46 14.92
CA LEU A 19 -11.08 -1.43 14.21
C LEU A 19 -11.00 -1.79 12.71
N LYS A 20 -11.38 -0.84 11.87
CA LYS A 20 -11.37 -1.00 10.41
C LYS A 20 -10.03 -0.59 9.79
N ASP A 21 -9.35 0.33 10.43
CA ASP A 21 -8.10 0.89 9.94
C ASP A 21 -6.90 0.37 10.75
N PRO A 22 -5.77 0.06 10.10
CA PRO A 22 -4.56 -0.34 10.79
C PRO A 22 -4.07 0.82 11.67
N THR A 23 -4.05 0.57 12.98
CA THR A 23 -3.66 1.57 13.97
C THR A 23 -2.62 0.97 14.90
N GLU A 24 -1.56 1.72 15.19
CA GLU A 24 -0.55 1.31 16.17
C GLU A 24 -1.13 1.42 17.60
N ILE A 25 -1.12 0.30 18.33
CA ILE A 25 -1.73 0.18 19.67
C ILE A 25 -0.68 -0.24 20.68
N ILE A 26 -0.65 0.48 21.80
CA ILE A 26 0.05 0.08 23.02
C ILE A 26 -1.02 -0.40 24.00
N LEU A 27 -0.98 -1.69 24.34
CA LEU A 27 -1.91 -2.29 25.31
C LEU A 27 -1.43 -2.01 26.73
N MET A 28 -2.33 -1.61 27.59
CA MET A 28 -2.09 -1.44 29.02
C MET A 28 -2.81 -2.55 29.80
N THR A 29 -2.06 -3.40 30.51
CA THR A 29 -2.62 -4.49 31.29
C THR A 29 -1.75 -4.85 32.50
N GLU A 30 -2.36 -5.41 33.53
CA GLU A 30 -1.69 -6.02 34.68
C GLU A 30 -1.53 -7.54 34.52
N GLU A 31 -2.19 -8.13 33.52
CA GLU A 31 -2.25 -9.58 33.33
C GLU A 31 -1.23 -10.07 32.32
N ALA A 32 -0.43 -11.07 32.71
CA ALA A 32 0.58 -11.66 31.84
C ALA A 32 -0.04 -12.36 30.60
N GLU A 33 -1.25 -12.93 30.75
CA GLU A 33 -1.98 -13.56 29.66
C GLU A 33 -2.36 -12.57 28.56
N ASP A 34 -2.73 -11.34 28.93
CA ASP A 34 -3.02 -10.30 27.94
C ASP A 34 -1.79 -9.89 27.14
N ALA A 35 -0.59 -9.95 27.74
CA ALA A 35 0.64 -9.68 27.03
C ALA A 35 0.94 -10.73 25.94
N LEU A 36 0.61 -12.01 26.18
CA LEU A 36 0.69 -13.07 25.17
C LEU A 36 -0.33 -12.82 24.05
N ARG A 37 -1.58 -12.52 24.40
CA ARG A 37 -2.61 -12.18 23.42
C ARG A 37 -2.24 -10.94 22.58
N ALA A 38 -1.64 -9.92 23.20
CA ALA A 38 -1.15 -8.74 22.47
C ALA A 38 -0.17 -9.10 21.36
N PHE A 39 0.64 -10.12 21.55
CA PHE A 39 1.55 -10.65 20.53
C PHE A 39 0.77 -11.31 19.36
N ASP A 40 -0.25 -12.11 19.66
CA ASP A 40 -1.10 -12.76 18.64
C ASP A 40 -1.85 -11.72 17.77
N TYR A 41 -2.27 -10.60 18.40
CA TYR A 41 -2.88 -9.45 17.70
C TYR A 41 -1.85 -8.52 17.03
N ASN A 42 -0.55 -8.85 17.08
CA ASN A 42 0.54 -8.06 16.50
C ASN A 42 0.52 -6.58 16.94
N LEU A 43 0.20 -6.33 18.22
CA LEU A 43 0.18 -4.99 18.78
C LEU A 43 1.59 -4.41 18.86
N SER A 44 1.68 -3.09 18.91
CA SER A 44 2.98 -2.39 18.84
C SER A 44 3.82 -2.53 20.09
N ASP A 45 3.16 -2.55 21.25
CA ASP A 45 3.78 -2.81 22.55
C ASP A 45 2.72 -3.18 23.59
N CYS A 46 3.18 -3.72 24.72
CA CYS A 46 2.37 -3.97 25.92
C CYS A 46 3.09 -3.42 27.14
N ILE A 47 2.39 -2.67 27.98
CA ILE A 47 2.93 -2.08 29.21
C ILE A 47 2.06 -2.40 30.40
N SER A 48 2.69 -2.60 31.56
CA SER A 48 2.02 -2.87 32.83
C SER A 48 2.33 -1.80 33.88
N PRO A 49 1.39 -1.50 34.77
CA PRO A 49 1.64 -0.61 35.89
C PRO A 49 2.69 -1.20 36.86
N PRO A 50 3.44 -0.33 37.62
CA PRO A 50 3.35 1.12 37.58
C PRO A 50 4.00 1.69 36.31
N PHE A 51 3.29 2.62 35.65
CA PHE A 51 3.78 3.25 34.43
C PHE A 51 4.84 4.29 34.75
N SER A 52 6.09 4.06 34.37
CA SER A 52 7.13 5.08 34.40
C SER A 52 7.13 5.87 33.08
N LEU A 53 7.49 7.15 33.18
CA LEU A 53 7.62 8.02 32.00
C LEU A 53 8.57 7.41 30.96
N GLY A 54 9.74 6.92 31.43
CA GLY A 54 10.72 6.30 30.53
C GLY A 54 10.18 5.08 29.78
N ARG A 55 9.33 4.23 30.43
CA ARG A 55 8.72 3.07 29.76
C ARG A 55 7.70 3.48 28.68
N ILE A 56 6.94 4.55 28.97
CA ILE A 56 5.99 5.11 28.00
C ILE A 56 6.76 5.71 26.81
N GLU A 57 7.79 6.50 27.06
CA GLU A 57 8.65 7.09 26.02
C GLU A 57 9.29 5.99 25.13
N GLU A 58 9.81 4.93 25.75
CA GLU A 58 10.37 3.79 25.00
C GLU A 58 9.34 3.16 24.04
N SER A 59 8.10 2.96 24.52
CA SER A 59 7.00 2.42 23.71
C SER A 59 6.66 3.33 22.54
N VAL A 60 6.58 4.64 22.78
CA VAL A 60 6.33 5.65 21.73
C VAL A 60 7.47 5.67 20.71
N HIS A 61 8.73 5.69 21.16
CA HIS A 61 9.89 5.65 20.27
C HIS A 61 9.97 4.36 19.46
N ARG A 62 9.49 3.24 19.98
CA ARG A 62 9.40 1.98 19.25
C ARG A 62 8.39 2.08 18.09
N ILE A 63 7.24 2.69 18.36
CA ILE A 63 6.22 2.99 17.32
C ILE A 63 6.74 3.99 16.31
N GLU A 64 7.36 5.09 16.74
CA GLU A 64 7.93 6.09 15.82
C GLU A 64 8.97 5.47 14.88
N ARG A 65 9.84 4.60 15.40
CA ARG A 65 10.81 3.85 14.58
C ARG A 65 10.11 2.93 13.60
N LYS A 66 9.05 2.23 14.03
CA LYS A 66 8.24 1.36 13.16
C LYS A 66 7.57 2.17 12.06
N ILE A 67 6.95 3.30 12.41
CA ILE A 67 6.33 4.22 11.44
C ILE A 67 7.40 4.82 10.51
N LYS A 68 8.55 5.27 11.02
CA LYS A 68 9.65 5.77 10.19
C LYS A 68 10.23 4.69 9.29
N LEU A 69 10.35 3.45 9.75
CA LEU A 69 10.77 2.31 8.93
C LEU A 69 9.70 1.96 7.88
N ASN A 70 8.43 2.02 8.23
CA ASN A 70 7.33 1.82 7.27
C ASN A 70 7.20 2.99 6.31
N LEU A 71 7.42 4.23 6.73
CA LEU A 71 7.52 5.40 5.87
C LEU A 71 8.80 5.38 5.02
N SER A 72 9.95 5.01 5.56
CA SER A 72 11.18 4.81 4.77
C SER A 72 11.19 3.52 3.95
N GLN A 73 10.27 2.58 4.21
CA GLN A 73 9.94 1.46 3.30
C GLN A 73 8.85 1.86 2.30
N SER A 74 8.03 2.87 2.58
CA SER A 74 7.14 3.50 1.61
C SER A 74 7.84 4.63 0.83
N ASP A 75 8.89 5.27 1.38
CA ASP A 75 9.83 6.17 0.70
C ASP A 75 11.01 5.42 0.03
N LYS A 76 11.34 4.22 0.47
CA LYS A 76 11.76 3.14 -0.42
C LYS A 76 10.46 2.53 -1.00
N THR A 77 9.70 3.29 -1.76
CA THR A 77 9.03 2.74 -2.93
C THR A 77 10.04 1.74 -3.45
N ASN A 78 9.71 0.46 -3.52
CA ASN A 78 10.45 -0.45 -4.35
C ASN A 78 10.54 0.29 -5.68
N ASP A 79 11.64 1.04 -5.90
CA ASP A 79 11.83 1.79 -7.14
C ASP A 79 11.81 0.85 -8.33
N PHE A 80 11.62 -0.44 -8.07
CA PHE A 80 11.51 -1.51 -9.05
C PHE A 80 10.48 -2.56 -8.65
N ILE A 81 9.87 -3.19 -9.64
CA ILE A 81 9.10 -4.42 -9.50
C ILE A 81 9.91 -5.60 -10.05
N GLU A 82 9.94 -6.70 -9.29
CA GLU A 82 10.52 -7.94 -9.79
C GLU A 82 9.50 -8.71 -10.65
N ILE A 83 9.91 -9.08 -11.84
CA ILE A 83 9.07 -9.82 -12.80
C ILE A 83 9.79 -11.09 -13.27
N LYS A 84 9.02 -12.14 -13.52
CA LYS A 84 9.52 -13.33 -14.22
C LYS A 84 9.28 -13.16 -15.71
N HIS A 85 10.36 -12.98 -16.46
CA HIS A 85 10.36 -12.83 -17.91
C HIS A 85 11.44 -13.73 -18.51
N ASN A 86 11.10 -14.56 -19.52
CA ASN A 86 12.03 -15.50 -20.16
C ASN A 86 12.82 -16.37 -19.17
N LEU A 87 12.14 -16.98 -18.19
CA LEU A 87 12.71 -17.86 -17.14
C LEU A 87 13.71 -17.13 -16.21
N LYS A 88 13.87 -15.83 -16.30
CA LYS A 88 14.72 -15.01 -15.44
C LYS A 88 13.88 -14.06 -14.61
N THR A 89 14.35 -13.77 -13.40
CA THR A 89 13.81 -12.69 -12.59
C THR A 89 14.53 -11.40 -12.96
N GLU A 90 13.76 -10.40 -13.41
CA GLU A 90 14.29 -9.09 -13.76
C GLU A 90 13.66 -8.02 -12.86
N LYS A 91 14.46 -7.00 -12.52
CA LYS A 91 14.02 -5.82 -11.78
C LYS A 91 13.69 -4.71 -12.78
N VAL A 92 12.45 -4.26 -12.77
CA VAL A 92 11.97 -3.17 -13.64
C VAL A 92 11.70 -1.95 -12.78
N PRO A 93 12.45 -0.83 -12.97
CA PRO A 93 12.22 0.40 -12.24
C PRO A 93 10.81 0.94 -12.49
N LEU A 94 10.10 1.31 -11.42
CA LEU A 94 8.71 1.77 -11.50
C LEU A 94 8.57 3.09 -12.25
N ASP A 95 9.55 3.97 -12.13
CA ASP A 95 9.63 5.25 -12.84
C ASP A 95 9.74 5.10 -14.35
N GLN A 96 10.28 3.96 -14.83
CA GLN A 96 10.40 3.65 -16.26
C GLN A 96 9.10 3.07 -16.84
N ILE A 97 8.21 2.54 -16.00
CA ILE A 97 6.93 1.98 -16.45
C ILE A 97 6.00 3.13 -16.84
N GLN A 98 5.53 3.11 -18.08
CA GLN A 98 4.59 4.09 -18.63
C GLN A 98 3.14 3.64 -18.42
N TRP A 99 2.83 2.42 -18.87
CA TRP A 99 1.55 1.76 -18.67
C TRP A 99 1.70 0.25 -18.75
N ILE A 100 0.64 -0.44 -18.40
CA ILE A 100 0.53 -1.90 -18.48
C ILE A 100 -0.77 -2.22 -19.20
N GLU A 101 -0.70 -3.13 -20.15
CA GLU A 101 -1.86 -3.58 -20.95
C GLU A 101 -2.09 -5.07 -20.83
N ALA A 102 -3.36 -5.48 -20.88
CA ALA A 102 -3.75 -6.90 -20.90
C ALA A 102 -3.55 -7.48 -22.29
N VAL A 103 -2.92 -8.65 -22.38
CA VAL A 103 -2.71 -9.41 -23.61
C VAL A 103 -3.02 -10.88 -23.34
N GLY A 104 -4.25 -11.33 -23.59
CA GLY A 104 -4.71 -12.67 -23.22
C GLY A 104 -4.54 -12.92 -21.72
N ASP A 105 -3.83 -13.97 -21.36
CA ASP A 105 -3.52 -14.36 -19.97
C ASP A 105 -2.27 -13.65 -19.40
N TYR A 106 -1.69 -12.73 -20.17
CA TYR A 106 -0.49 -12.00 -19.81
C TYR A 106 -0.78 -10.53 -19.58
N VAL A 107 0.09 -9.90 -18.81
CA VAL A 107 0.23 -8.45 -18.75
C VAL A 107 1.49 -8.03 -19.50
N ASN A 108 1.38 -7.01 -20.34
CA ASN A 108 2.47 -6.43 -21.08
C ASN A 108 2.86 -5.10 -20.41
N ILE A 109 4.03 -5.05 -19.81
CA ILE A 109 4.57 -3.87 -19.12
C ILE A 109 5.34 -3.05 -20.14
N ILE A 110 4.90 -1.83 -20.38
CA ILE A 110 5.53 -0.91 -21.33
C ILE A 110 6.39 0.07 -20.58
N THR A 111 7.69 0.04 -20.88
CA THR A 111 8.66 1.01 -20.37
C THR A 111 9.18 1.89 -21.51
N GLN A 112 9.97 2.89 -21.16
CA GLN A 112 10.61 3.76 -22.19
C GLN A 112 11.55 2.98 -23.12
N LYS A 113 12.19 1.91 -22.63
CA LYS A 113 13.23 1.19 -23.36
C LYS A 113 12.73 -0.09 -24.01
N ARG A 114 11.87 -0.84 -23.33
CA ARG A 114 11.43 -2.18 -23.78
C ARG A 114 10.08 -2.59 -23.18
N LYS A 115 9.56 -3.72 -23.65
CA LYS A 115 8.32 -4.32 -23.18
C LYS A 115 8.61 -5.64 -22.49
N TYR A 116 7.81 -5.96 -21.47
CA TYR A 116 7.93 -7.22 -20.76
C TYR A 116 6.59 -7.93 -20.70
N LEU A 117 6.54 -9.16 -21.16
CA LEU A 117 5.36 -10.00 -21.11
C LEU A 117 5.45 -10.91 -19.88
N VAL A 118 4.46 -10.81 -18.99
CA VAL A 118 4.44 -11.53 -17.70
C VAL A 118 3.12 -12.27 -17.56
N LEU A 119 3.16 -13.56 -17.26
CA LEU A 119 1.97 -14.36 -16.99
C LEU A 119 1.35 -13.91 -15.67
N SER A 120 0.28 -13.15 -15.75
CA SER A 120 -0.47 -12.62 -14.60
C SER A 120 -1.79 -12.02 -15.04
N SER A 121 -2.78 -12.02 -14.15
CA SER A 121 -3.98 -11.21 -14.36
C SER A 121 -3.73 -9.74 -14.01
N MET A 122 -4.46 -8.82 -14.65
CA MET A 122 -4.40 -7.38 -14.36
C MET A 122 -4.67 -7.05 -12.88
N LYS A 123 -5.57 -7.81 -12.22
CA LYS A 123 -5.89 -7.63 -10.81
C LYS A 123 -4.69 -7.99 -9.92
N LYS A 124 -4.15 -9.20 -10.08
CA LYS A 124 -2.98 -9.68 -9.30
C LYS A 124 -1.75 -8.80 -9.54
N PHE A 125 -1.57 -8.33 -10.76
CA PHE A 125 -0.43 -7.46 -11.07
C PHE A 125 -0.56 -6.09 -10.41
N LEU A 126 -1.76 -5.49 -10.41
CA LEU A 126 -2.02 -4.21 -9.75
C LEU A 126 -1.77 -4.26 -8.23
N GLU A 127 -2.06 -5.39 -7.58
CA GLU A 127 -1.83 -5.58 -6.13
C GLU A 127 -0.33 -5.50 -5.75
N ARG A 128 0.56 -5.67 -6.72
CA ARG A 128 2.03 -5.59 -6.54
C ARG A 128 2.60 -4.21 -6.83
N LEU A 129 1.79 -3.27 -7.30
CA LEU A 129 2.20 -1.92 -7.67
C LEU A 129 1.79 -0.91 -6.59
N PRO A 130 2.58 0.15 -6.36
CA PRO A 130 2.19 1.25 -5.47
C PRO A 130 0.88 1.90 -5.94
N LYS A 131 -0.14 1.89 -5.07
CA LYS A 131 -1.48 2.43 -5.37
C LYS A 131 -1.50 3.93 -5.61
N GLU A 132 -0.54 4.64 -5.03
CA GLU A 132 -0.35 6.07 -5.20
C GLU A 132 0.12 6.41 -6.61
N GLN A 133 0.94 5.55 -7.22
CA GLN A 133 1.57 5.79 -8.52
C GLN A 133 0.85 5.12 -9.69
N PHE A 134 0.19 3.98 -9.46
CA PHE A 134 -0.45 3.19 -10.51
C PHE A 134 -1.95 3.08 -10.32
N LEU A 135 -2.70 3.33 -11.38
CA LEU A 135 -4.15 3.25 -11.38
C LEU A 135 -4.67 2.42 -12.55
N ARG A 136 -5.58 1.48 -12.27
CA ARG A 136 -6.31 0.77 -13.32
C ARG A 136 -7.48 1.62 -13.81
N ILE A 137 -7.35 2.17 -15.01
CA ILE A 137 -8.35 3.07 -15.62
C ILE A 137 -9.35 2.35 -16.52
N HIS A 138 -9.01 1.12 -16.95
CA HIS A 138 -9.83 0.29 -17.84
C HIS A 138 -9.63 -1.19 -17.53
N LYS A 139 -10.55 -2.06 -18.02
CA LYS A 139 -10.35 -3.51 -17.87
C LYS A 139 -9.01 -4.01 -18.43
N SER A 140 -8.48 -3.34 -19.44
CA SER A 140 -7.25 -3.71 -20.15
C SER A 140 -6.06 -2.79 -19.85
N TYR A 141 -6.20 -1.73 -19.04
CA TYR A 141 -5.13 -0.77 -18.85
C TYR A 141 -4.92 -0.34 -17.40
N ILE A 142 -3.67 -0.42 -16.94
CA ILE A 142 -3.13 0.24 -15.74
C ILE A 142 -2.14 1.29 -16.21
N ILE A 143 -2.21 2.49 -15.69
CA ILE A 143 -1.33 3.59 -16.05
C ILE A 143 -0.46 4.03 -14.87
N ASN A 144 0.70 4.57 -15.17
CA ASN A 144 1.50 5.32 -14.22
C ASN A 144 1.01 6.78 -14.21
N LEU A 145 0.49 7.22 -13.07
CA LEU A 145 -0.08 8.57 -12.90
C LEU A 145 0.96 9.68 -13.13
N SER A 146 2.22 9.44 -12.77
CA SER A 146 3.30 10.41 -13.00
C SER A 146 3.65 10.63 -14.48
N LYS A 147 3.16 9.75 -15.38
CA LYS A 147 3.42 9.82 -16.83
C LYS A 147 2.25 10.43 -17.62
N VAL A 148 1.16 10.80 -16.94
CA VAL A 148 0.00 11.42 -17.57
C VAL A 148 0.36 12.83 -18.03
N LYS A 149 0.27 13.11 -19.32
CA LYS A 149 0.48 14.43 -19.90
C LYS A 149 -0.76 15.28 -19.90
N ASN A 150 -1.86 14.72 -20.40
CA ASN A 150 -3.17 15.38 -20.40
C ASN A 150 -4.29 14.33 -20.38
N TYR A 151 -5.49 14.77 -20.08
CA TYR A 151 -6.65 13.90 -20.05
C TYR A 151 -7.94 14.67 -20.37
N SER A 152 -8.95 13.93 -20.82
CA SER A 152 -10.31 14.41 -21.08
C SER A 152 -11.32 13.66 -20.18
N ALA A 153 -12.60 13.92 -20.40
CA ALA A 153 -13.67 13.24 -19.68
C ALA A 153 -13.71 11.70 -19.90
N SER A 154 -13.09 11.18 -20.98
CA SER A 154 -13.17 9.77 -21.36
C SER A 154 -11.85 9.16 -21.79
N ARG A 155 -10.78 9.92 -21.82
CA ARG A 155 -9.48 9.49 -22.33
C ARG A 155 -8.33 10.07 -21.50
N VAL A 156 -7.21 9.32 -21.44
CA VAL A 156 -5.97 9.71 -20.78
C VAL A 156 -4.84 9.58 -21.78
N ASN A 157 -3.96 10.58 -21.87
CA ASN A 157 -2.83 10.59 -22.78
C ASN A 157 -1.52 10.41 -22.01
N ILE A 158 -0.76 9.41 -22.44
CA ILE A 158 0.62 9.18 -21.98
C ILE A 158 1.49 9.13 -23.21
N GLU A 159 2.47 10.03 -23.28
CA GLU A 159 3.28 10.26 -24.48
C GLU A 159 2.42 10.51 -25.73
N ASN A 160 2.46 9.60 -26.68
CA ASN A 160 1.72 9.69 -27.95
C ASN A 160 0.60 8.66 -28.04
N LYS A 161 0.22 8.04 -26.90
CA LYS A 161 -0.83 7.03 -26.86
C LYS A 161 -2.02 7.49 -26.02
N GLU A 162 -3.21 7.25 -26.54
CA GLU A 162 -4.47 7.60 -25.90
C GLU A 162 -5.14 6.33 -25.33
N PHE A 163 -5.59 6.40 -24.06
CA PHE A 163 -6.18 5.29 -23.32
C PHE A 163 -7.62 5.59 -22.95
N PRO A 164 -8.54 4.63 -23.05
CA PRO A 164 -9.91 4.79 -22.62
C PRO A 164 -10.00 4.83 -21.10
N LEU A 165 -10.71 5.83 -20.56
CA LEU A 165 -11.04 5.95 -19.15
C LEU A 165 -12.45 5.42 -18.90
N SER A 166 -12.57 4.32 -18.14
CA SER A 166 -13.87 3.73 -17.83
C SER A 166 -14.73 4.65 -16.98
N ARG A 167 -16.06 4.59 -17.16
CA ARG A 167 -17.01 5.47 -16.44
C ARG A 167 -16.88 5.35 -14.92
N THR A 168 -16.66 4.14 -14.42
CA THR A 168 -16.52 3.83 -12.99
C THR A 168 -15.25 4.39 -12.37
N GLN A 169 -14.18 4.56 -13.16
CA GLN A 169 -12.87 5.03 -12.69
C GLN A 169 -12.68 6.55 -12.79
N LYS A 170 -13.60 7.30 -13.42
CA LYS A 170 -13.45 8.74 -13.63
C LYS A 170 -13.23 9.54 -12.34
N LYS A 171 -14.06 9.26 -11.32
CA LYS A 171 -13.96 9.97 -10.02
C LYS A 171 -12.63 9.68 -9.34
N HIS A 172 -12.26 8.42 -9.27
CA HIS A 172 -11.01 7.97 -8.65
C HIS A 172 -9.79 8.52 -9.39
N PHE A 173 -9.79 8.45 -10.72
CA PHE A 173 -8.71 9.00 -11.55
C PHE A 173 -8.48 10.50 -11.30
N ARG A 174 -9.54 11.32 -11.29
CA ARG A 174 -9.42 12.77 -11.04
C ARG A 174 -8.79 13.08 -9.69
N LEU A 175 -9.24 12.37 -8.63
CA LEU A 175 -8.69 12.53 -7.28
C LEU A 175 -7.21 12.08 -7.18
N SER A 176 -6.82 11.07 -7.95
CA SER A 176 -5.46 10.56 -7.93
C SER A 176 -4.49 11.43 -8.72
N VAL A 177 -4.90 11.90 -9.92
CA VAL A 177 -4.05 12.76 -10.77
C VAL A 177 -3.77 14.12 -10.14
N SER A 178 -4.72 14.69 -9.40
CA SER A 178 -4.52 16.00 -8.73
C SER A 178 -3.41 16.00 -7.67
N LYS A 179 -2.90 14.84 -7.29
CA LYS A 179 -1.74 14.71 -6.37
C LYS A 179 -0.39 14.76 -7.09
N PHE A 180 -0.38 14.68 -8.42
CA PHE A 180 0.84 14.64 -9.25
C PHE A 180 1.01 15.89 -10.12
N GLN A 181 0.07 16.81 -10.10
CA GLN A 181 0.12 18.13 -10.73
C GLN A 181 0.27 19.20 -9.65
#